data_c662c5965fb7d17d0eb92c348b6ca1af
#
_entry.id   c662c5965fb7d17d0eb92c348b6ca1af
#
_cell.length_a   1.000
_cell.length_b   1.000
_cell.length_c   1.000
_cell.angle_alpha   90.00
_cell.angle_beta   90.00
_cell.angle_gamma   90.00
#
_symmetry.space_group_name_H-M   'P 1'
#
loop_
_entity.id
_entity.type
_entity.pdbx_description
1 polymer ?
#
loop_
_entity_poly.entity_id
_entity_poly.type
_entity_poly.pdbx_seq_one_letter_code
_entity_poly.pdbx_strand_id
1 'polypeptide(L)'
;MRNFKYLLLMCAILAIGVVSACSSDSAKSDELKLDSKHAPLPDYVLATPEMVQETYVMAAEYPEVLASVPCYCSCGAGAGHKSNLDCFVKGIGNNNAVTEWDNHGTA
;
A
#
# COMPACT_ATOMS: atom_id res chain seq x y z
N MET A 1 44.74 -17.43 33.36
CA MET A 1 43.62 -16.60 33.85
C MET A 1 43.53 -15.23 33.18
N ARG A 2 44.65 -14.62 32.82
CA ARG A 2 44.63 -13.29 32.16
C ARG A 2 43.97 -13.34 30.76
N ASN A 3 44.19 -14.39 30.01
CA ASN A 3 43.61 -14.56 28.65
C ASN A 3 42.13 -14.88 28.68
N PHE A 4 41.60 -15.49 29.74
CA PHE A 4 40.17 -15.79 29.89
C PHE A 4 39.33 -14.53 30.09
N LYS A 5 39.89 -13.51 30.79
CA LYS A 5 39.21 -12.21 30.94
C LYS A 5 39.07 -11.46 29.62
N TYR A 6 40.09 -11.54 28.77
CA TYR A 6 40.04 -10.93 27.43
C TYR A 6 39.06 -11.67 26.49
N LEU A 7 38.96 -13.00 26.64
CA LEU A 7 37.97 -13.80 25.87
C LEU A 7 36.54 -13.42 26.25
N LEU A 8 36.24 -13.24 27.52
CA LEU A 8 34.94 -12.79 28.01
C LEU A 8 34.62 -11.36 27.56
N LEU A 9 35.62 -10.48 27.55
CA LEU A 9 35.46 -9.10 27.10
C LEU A 9 35.19 -9.04 25.59
N MET A 10 35.84 -9.87 24.79
CA MET A 10 35.60 -9.98 23.34
C MET A 10 34.23 -10.55 23.03
N CYS A 11 33.76 -11.54 23.80
CA CYS A 11 32.39 -12.06 23.63
C CYS A 11 31.29 -11.03 24.00
N ALA A 12 31.55 -10.18 25.01
CA ALA A 12 30.64 -9.12 25.41
C ALA A 12 30.53 -8.01 24.35
N ILE A 13 31.61 -7.71 23.65
CA ILE A 13 31.60 -6.70 22.57
C ILE A 13 30.90 -7.25 21.30
N LEU A 14 30.99 -8.54 21.01
CA LEU A 14 30.30 -9.19 19.90
C LEU A 14 28.79 -9.32 20.11
N ALA A 15 28.34 -9.38 21.39
CA ALA A 15 26.92 -9.48 21.71
C ALA A 15 26.14 -8.17 21.54
N ILE A 16 26.81 -7.02 21.51
CA ILE A 16 26.16 -5.69 21.38
C ILE A 16 25.87 -5.31 19.91
N GLY A 17 26.48 -6.03 18.97
CA GLY A 17 26.39 -5.72 17.53
C GLY A 17 25.14 -6.21 16.77
N VAL A 18 24.23 -6.95 17.41
CA VAL A 18 23.16 -7.67 16.68
C VAL A 18 21.75 -7.12 16.92
N VAL A 19 21.59 -6.01 17.61
CA VAL A 19 20.25 -5.44 17.93
C VAL A 19 19.88 -4.25 17.03
N SER A 20 20.54 -4.09 15.89
CA SER A 20 20.32 -2.92 15.02
C SER A 20 19.74 -3.28 13.64
N ALA A 21 18.83 -4.23 13.56
CA ALA A 21 18.24 -4.62 12.27
C ALA A 21 16.71 -4.67 12.26
N CYS A 22 16.06 -3.88 13.11
CA CYS A 22 14.65 -3.53 12.94
C CYS A 22 14.50 -2.01 13.10
N SER A 23 15.25 -1.25 12.31
CA SER A 23 14.76 0.04 11.90
C SER A 23 13.62 -0.25 10.94
N SER A 24 12.41 -0.04 11.42
CA SER A 24 11.32 0.37 10.53
C SER A 24 11.82 1.67 9.90
N ASP A 25 12.53 1.56 8.79
CA ASP A 25 12.51 2.63 7.83
C ASP A 25 11.02 2.79 7.51
N SER A 26 10.42 3.80 8.14
CA SER A 26 9.31 4.48 7.54
C SER A 26 9.85 4.83 6.16
N ALA A 27 9.56 3.98 5.17
CA ALA A 27 9.68 4.37 3.79
C ALA A 27 9.00 5.73 3.78
N LYS A 28 9.76 6.81 3.56
CA LYS A 28 9.18 8.04 3.08
C LYS A 28 8.26 7.56 1.99
N SER A 29 6.96 7.60 2.24
CA SER A 29 5.99 7.54 1.19
C SER A 29 6.41 8.69 0.29
N ASP A 30 7.10 8.39 -0.82
CA ASP A 30 7.09 9.28 -1.96
C ASP A 30 5.60 9.50 -2.14
N GLU A 31 5.17 10.71 -1.86
CA GLU A 31 3.77 11.13 -1.90
C GLU A 31 3.22 10.62 -3.22
N LEU A 32 2.46 9.52 -3.15
CA LEU A 32 1.96 8.81 -4.32
C LEU A 32 0.98 9.76 -5.01
N LYS A 33 1.43 10.38 -6.08
CA LYS A 33 0.69 11.42 -6.76
C LYS A 33 -0.12 10.82 -7.89
N LEU A 34 -1.42 11.11 -7.88
CA LEU A 34 -2.31 10.74 -8.96
C LEU A 34 -1.90 11.44 -10.27
N ASP A 35 -1.67 10.67 -11.33
CA ASP A 35 -1.38 11.21 -12.65
C ASP A 35 -2.58 12.00 -13.18
N SER A 36 -2.29 13.10 -13.85
CA SER A 36 -3.29 14.02 -14.42
C SER A 36 -4.19 13.39 -15.50
N LYS A 37 -3.83 12.22 -16.03
CA LYS A 37 -4.68 11.45 -16.96
C LYS A 37 -5.93 10.90 -16.30
N HIS A 38 -5.90 10.66 -14.98
CA HIS A 38 -7.02 10.13 -14.22
C HIS A 38 -8.01 11.22 -13.83
N ALA A 39 -9.27 10.87 -13.70
CA ALA A 39 -10.24 11.74 -13.07
C ALA A 39 -9.82 12.11 -11.65
N PRO A 40 -10.06 13.34 -11.18
CA PRO A 40 -9.72 13.73 -9.81
C PRO A 40 -10.45 12.83 -8.79
N LEU A 41 -9.82 12.63 -7.63
CA LEU A 41 -10.46 11.90 -6.53
C LEU A 41 -11.75 12.61 -6.13
N PRO A 42 -12.86 11.87 -5.99
CA PRO A 42 -14.13 12.44 -5.58
C PRO A 42 -14.14 12.84 -4.10
N ASP A 43 -15.02 13.74 -3.73
CA ASP A 43 -15.14 14.27 -2.36
C ASP A 43 -15.32 13.18 -1.31
N TYR A 44 -16.04 12.10 -1.64
CA TYR A 44 -16.24 11.00 -0.70
C TYR A 44 -14.94 10.24 -0.38
N VAL A 45 -13.97 10.22 -1.31
CA VAL A 45 -12.62 9.67 -1.07
C VAL A 45 -11.79 10.68 -0.29
N LEU A 46 -11.82 11.95 -0.67
CA LEU A 46 -11.06 13.02 0.00
C LEU A 46 -11.47 13.22 1.47
N ALA A 47 -12.68 12.81 1.83
CA ALA A 47 -13.17 12.81 3.21
C ALA A 47 -12.69 11.63 4.07
N THR A 48 -12.00 10.65 3.47
CA THR A 48 -11.46 9.47 4.17
C THR A 48 -10.05 9.74 4.73
N PRO A 49 -9.55 8.87 5.64
CA PRO A 49 -8.16 8.91 6.07
C PRO A 49 -7.18 8.81 4.88
N GLU A 50 -6.01 9.42 5.02
CA GLU A 50 -4.96 9.47 4.00
C GLU A 50 -4.62 8.09 3.39
N MET A 51 -4.52 7.05 4.23
CA MET A 51 -4.28 5.67 3.78
C MET A 51 -5.31 5.18 2.75
N VAL A 52 -6.57 5.55 2.91
CA VAL A 52 -7.64 5.19 1.96
C VAL A 52 -7.45 5.96 0.65
N GLN A 53 -7.16 7.26 0.73
CA GLN A 53 -6.88 8.09 -0.45
C GLN A 53 -5.70 7.55 -1.25
N GLU A 54 -4.60 7.21 -0.58
CA GLU A 54 -3.42 6.57 -1.19
C GLU A 54 -3.78 5.25 -1.89
N THR A 55 -4.67 4.46 -1.29
CA THR A 55 -5.12 3.20 -1.91
C THR A 55 -5.86 3.44 -3.22
N TYR A 56 -6.69 4.49 -3.30
CA TYR A 56 -7.33 4.90 -4.56
C TYR A 56 -6.32 5.32 -5.62
N VAL A 57 -5.30 6.10 -5.22
CA VAL A 57 -4.20 6.48 -6.12
C VAL A 57 -3.45 5.26 -6.61
N MET A 58 -3.10 4.32 -5.72
CA MET A 58 -2.45 3.06 -6.10
C MET A 58 -3.31 2.23 -7.06
N ALA A 59 -4.62 2.19 -6.87
CA ALA A 59 -5.53 1.48 -7.76
C ALA A 59 -5.52 2.08 -9.19
N ALA A 60 -5.36 3.38 -9.31
CA ALA A 60 -5.25 4.06 -10.60
C ALA A 60 -3.89 3.88 -11.26
N GLU A 61 -2.80 4.01 -10.49
CA GLU A 61 -1.44 3.96 -11.02
C GLU A 61 -0.95 2.52 -11.30
N TYR A 62 -1.46 1.53 -10.55
CA TYR A 62 -1.08 0.12 -10.66
C TYR A 62 -2.30 -0.80 -10.75
N PRO A 63 -3.20 -0.60 -11.72
CA PRO A 63 -4.46 -1.33 -11.79
C PRO A 63 -4.30 -2.83 -11.94
N GLU A 64 -3.25 -3.29 -12.59
CA GLU A 64 -2.96 -4.71 -12.79
C GLU A 64 -2.71 -5.46 -11.48
N VAL A 65 -2.17 -4.79 -10.46
CA VAL A 65 -1.93 -5.41 -9.14
C VAL A 65 -3.26 -5.76 -8.47
N LEU A 66 -4.19 -4.80 -8.41
CA LEU A 66 -5.49 -5.03 -7.80
C LEU A 66 -6.41 -5.91 -8.67
N ALA A 67 -6.28 -5.85 -9.99
CA ALA A 67 -7.01 -6.72 -10.90
C ALA A 67 -6.63 -8.20 -10.75
N SER A 68 -5.41 -8.49 -10.29
CA SER A 68 -4.94 -9.86 -10.05
C SER A 68 -5.49 -10.48 -8.75
N VAL A 69 -6.06 -9.67 -7.86
CA VAL A 69 -6.60 -10.12 -6.57
C VAL A 69 -8.11 -10.28 -6.67
N PRO A 70 -8.66 -11.50 -6.48
CA PRO A 70 -10.10 -11.71 -6.51
C PRO A 70 -10.81 -10.91 -5.41
N CYS A 71 -12.03 -10.45 -5.68
CA CYS A 71 -12.87 -9.79 -4.69
C CYS A 71 -13.52 -10.80 -3.75
N TYR A 72 -13.22 -10.72 -2.45
CA TYR A 72 -13.80 -11.56 -1.39
C TYR A 72 -14.71 -10.77 -0.43
N CYS A 73 -15.02 -9.51 -0.74
CA CYS A 73 -15.79 -8.63 0.14
C CYS A 73 -17.32 -8.85 0.09
N SER A 74 -17.79 -9.91 -0.56
CA SER A 74 -19.23 -10.18 -0.82
C SER A 74 -19.91 -9.20 -1.77
N CYS A 75 -19.20 -8.19 -2.30
CA CYS A 75 -19.71 -7.22 -3.27
C CYS A 75 -19.93 -7.86 -4.67
N GLY A 76 -19.28 -8.99 -4.95
CA GLY A 76 -19.35 -9.64 -6.26
C GLY A 76 -20.77 -10.03 -6.69
N ALA A 77 -21.60 -10.51 -5.74
CA ALA A 77 -22.96 -10.92 -6.02
C ALA A 77 -23.93 -9.74 -6.27
N GLY A 78 -23.68 -8.60 -5.60
CA GLY A 78 -24.56 -7.43 -5.68
C GLY A 78 -24.07 -6.35 -6.65
N ALA A 79 -22.77 -6.07 -6.68
CA ALA A 79 -22.16 -5.01 -7.46
C ALA A 79 -21.46 -5.52 -8.74
N GLY A 80 -21.33 -6.85 -8.91
CA GLY A 80 -20.65 -7.45 -10.06
C GLY A 80 -19.12 -7.34 -10.03
N HIS A 81 -18.53 -7.06 -8.87
CA HIS A 81 -17.08 -6.95 -8.70
C HIS A 81 -16.40 -8.31 -8.86
N LYS A 82 -15.38 -8.38 -9.69
CA LYS A 82 -14.59 -9.59 -9.96
C LYS A 82 -13.24 -9.57 -9.28
N SER A 83 -12.68 -8.39 -9.10
CA SER A 83 -11.38 -8.17 -8.51
C SER A 83 -11.41 -7.02 -7.51
N ASN A 84 -10.33 -6.88 -6.72
CA ASN A 84 -10.19 -5.75 -5.81
C ASN A 84 -10.15 -4.40 -6.54
N LEU A 85 -9.71 -4.37 -7.80
CA LEU A 85 -9.74 -3.14 -8.59
C LEU A 85 -11.14 -2.56 -8.71
N ASP A 86 -12.15 -3.41 -8.86
CA ASP A 86 -13.55 -2.99 -9.03
C ASP A 86 -14.13 -2.27 -7.80
N CYS A 87 -13.48 -2.42 -6.62
CA CYS A 87 -13.87 -1.69 -5.42
C CYS A 87 -13.44 -0.21 -5.44
N PHE A 88 -12.48 0.14 -6.29
CA PHE A 88 -11.90 1.48 -6.37
C PHE A 88 -12.19 2.17 -7.69
N VAL A 89 -12.23 1.41 -8.78
CA VAL A 89 -12.32 1.90 -10.15
C VAL A 89 -13.53 1.29 -10.84
N LYS A 90 -14.47 2.13 -11.27
CA LYS A 90 -15.68 1.73 -11.98
C LYS A 90 -15.52 1.86 -13.49
N GLY A 91 -14.78 2.85 -13.96
CA GLY A 91 -14.56 3.11 -15.38
C GLY A 91 -13.10 3.37 -15.71
N ILE A 92 -12.60 2.69 -16.75
CA ILE A 92 -11.26 2.89 -17.31
C ILE A 92 -11.42 3.24 -18.78
N GLY A 93 -10.82 4.37 -19.18
CA GLY A 93 -10.76 4.85 -20.55
C GLY A 93 -9.46 4.49 -21.26
N ASN A 94 -9.13 5.25 -22.29
CA ASN A 94 -7.88 5.08 -23.03
C ASN A 94 -6.65 5.29 -22.14
N ASN A 95 -5.54 4.62 -22.44
CA ASN A 95 -4.27 4.70 -21.71
C ASN A 95 -4.40 4.36 -20.21
N ASN A 96 -5.32 3.45 -19.87
CA ASN A 96 -5.61 3.10 -18.46
C ASN A 96 -6.00 4.30 -17.59
N ALA A 97 -6.55 5.35 -18.17
CA ALA A 97 -7.05 6.50 -17.43
C ALA A 97 -8.32 6.12 -16.67
N VAL A 98 -8.35 6.32 -15.36
CA VAL A 98 -9.59 6.19 -14.58
C VAL A 98 -10.53 7.31 -14.96
N THR A 99 -11.73 6.96 -15.41
CA THR A 99 -12.78 7.90 -15.81
C THR A 99 -13.90 7.99 -14.78
N GLU A 100 -14.10 6.94 -13.99
CA GLU A 100 -15.12 6.87 -12.94
C GLU A 100 -14.61 6.04 -11.77
N TRP A 101 -14.79 6.55 -10.56
CA TRP A 101 -14.42 5.90 -9.32
C TRP A 101 -15.57 5.09 -8.72
N ASP A 102 -15.23 4.03 -7.99
CA ASP A 102 -16.18 3.25 -7.21
C ASP A 102 -16.06 3.60 -5.72
N ASN A 103 -17.15 3.56 -4.97
CA ASN A 103 -17.18 3.97 -3.57
C ASN A 103 -16.98 2.82 -2.58
N HIS A 104 -16.95 1.56 -3.02
CA HIS A 104 -16.83 0.41 -2.13
C HIS A 104 -15.47 0.37 -1.41
N GLY A 105 -14.43 0.95 -1.99
CA GLY A 105 -13.11 1.06 -1.37
C GLY A 105 -13.06 1.96 -0.13
N THR A 106 -14.14 2.69 0.19
CA THR A 106 -14.25 3.54 1.39
C THR A 106 -14.93 2.85 2.58
N ALA A 107 -15.45 1.64 2.38
CA ALA A 107 -16.21 0.90 3.41
C ALA A 107 -15.30 0.05 4.32
#